data_e5bc16e6ca01b2dc1d3f99195f95be35
#
_entry.id   e5bc16e6ca01b2dc1d3f99195f95be35
#
_cell.length_a   1.000
_cell.length_b   1.000
_cell.length_c   1.000
_cell.angle_alpha   90.00
_cell.angle_beta   90.00
_cell.angle_gamma   90.00
#
_symmetry.space_group_name_H-M   'P 1'
#
loop_
_entity.id
_entity.type
_entity.pdbx_description
1 polymer ?
#
loop_
_entity_poly.entity_id
_entity_poly.type
_entity_poly.pdbx_seq_one_letter_code
_entity_poly.pdbx_strand_id
1 'polypeptide(L)'
;HKGLGNVVLRLISLQKRFGDVVAVNDVSLEFPAGQMVGIIGRSGAGKSTLLRLINRLLDPTSGSITFDGTEITSLRGRALHAWRAKCAMIFQQFNLVPRLDVITNVLIGRINHRPTLPGIFKMFTPAERALAVMALDRLDMIQQGLQRADTLSGGQQQRVAIARALTQEPGIVLADEPIAS
;
A
#
# COMPACT_ATOMS: atom_id res chain seq x y z
N HIS A 1 25.06 21.01 -8.13
CA HIS A 1 24.72 20.19 -6.97
C HIS A 1 23.22 20.30 -6.71
N LYS A 2 22.40 19.40 -7.28
CA LYS A 2 21.01 19.21 -6.85
C LYS A 2 21.08 18.47 -5.51
N GLY A 3 20.58 19.10 -4.45
CA GLY A 3 20.55 18.54 -3.12
C GLY A 3 19.94 17.14 -3.15
N LEU A 4 20.64 16.19 -2.54
CA LEU A 4 20.12 14.86 -2.20
C LEU A 4 18.89 15.12 -1.29
N GLY A 5 17.69 14.91 -1.84
CA GLY A 5 16.47 14.96 -1.04
C GLY A 5 16.66 14.03 0.16
N ASN A 6 16.13 14.42 1.32
CA ASN A 6 16.22 13.58 2.52
C ASN A 6 15.75 12.16 2.20
N VAL A 7 16.61 11.18 2.45
CA VAL A 7 16.26 9.76 2.31
C VAL A 7 15.21 9.43 3.35
N VAL A 8 14.04 9.00 2.90
CA VAL A 8 12.91 8.68 3.78
C VAL A 8 12.86 7.20 4.08
N LEU A 9 13.01 6.35 3.06
CA LEU A 9 13.03 4.89 3.22
C LEU A 9 14.42 4.36 2.86
N ARG A 10 14.99 3.55 3.75
CA ARG A 10 16.28 2.90 3.53
C ARG A 10 16.17 1.40 3.82
N LEU A 11 16.66 0.59 2.90
CA LEU A 11 16.85 -0.84 3.05
C LEU A 11 18.35 -1.10 3.19
N ILE A 12 18.77 -1.92 4.14
CA ILE A 12 20.18 -2.22 4.41
C ILE A 12 20.34 -3.72 4.45
N SER A 13 21.09 -4.28 3.50
CA SER A 13 21.43 -5.71 3.38
C SER A 13 20.21 -6.62 3.61
N LEU A 14 19.07 -6.23 3.03
CA LEU A 14 17.80 -6.92 3.25
C LEU A 14 17.81 -8.27 2.56
N GLN A 15 17.51 -9.32 3.31
CA GLN A 15 17.45 -10.69 2.82
C GLN A 15 16.15 -11.37 3.23
N LYS A 16 15.60 -12.19 2.33
CA LYS A 16 14.49 -13.10 2.61
C LYS A 16 14.72 -14.47 2.00
N ARG A 17 14.65 -15.49 2.86
CA ARG A 17 14.70 -16.90 2.48
C ARG A 17 13.39 -17.58 2.85
N PHE A 18 12.98 -18.51 1.99
CA PHE A 18 11.88 -19.46 2.24
C PHE A 18 12.48 -20.86 2.09
N GLY A 19 12.83 -21.49 3.21
CA GLY A 19 13.62 -22.72 3.21
C GLY A 19 14.96 -22.50 2.47
N ASP A 20 15.19 -23.26 1.41
CA ASP A 20 16.41 -23.16 0.59
C ASP A 20 16.34 -22.08 -0.50
N VAL A 21 15.16 -21.50 -0.74
CA VAL A 21 14.96 -20.48 -1.77
C VAL A 21 15.27 -19.09 -1.21
N VAL A 22 16.20 -18.37 -1.85
CA VAL A 22 16.51 -16.97 -1.57
C VAL A 22 15.64 -16.10 -2.48
N ALA A 23 14.60 -15.48 -1.91
CA ALA A 23 13.67 -14.63 -2.66
C ALA A 23 14.17 -13.18 -2.79
N VAL A 24 14.86 -12.67 -1.76
CA VAL A 24 15.53 -11.36 -1.75
C VAL A 24 16.92 -11.58 -1.17
N ASN A 25 17.95 -11.14 -1.88
CA ASN A 25 19.35 -11.40 -1.54
C ASN A 25 20.14 -10.10 -1.43
N ASP A 26 20.50 -9.71 -0.20
CA ASP A 26 21.37 -8.58 0.12
C ASP A 26 21.00 -7.28 -0.60
N VAL A 27 19.74 -6.86 -0.48
CA VAL A 27 19.25 -5.66 -1.15
C VAL A 27 19.46 -4.44 -0.25
N SER A 28 20.23 -3.47 -0.75
CA SER A 28 20.43 -2.16 -0.11
C SER A 28 19.97 -1.06 -1.08
N LEU A 29 18.97 -0.28 -0.68
CA LEU A 29 18.35 0.77 -1.47
C LEU A 29 17.99 1.96 -0.60
N GLU A 30 18.04 3.16 -1.21
CA GLU A 30 17.58 4.40 -0.58
C GLU A 30 16.53 5.07 -1.46
N PHE A 31 15.44 5.50 -0.83
CA PHE A 31 14.34 6.16 -1.51
C PHE A 31 14.16 7.56 -0.93
N PRO A 32 14.41 8.61 -1.73
CA PRO A 32 14.18 9.99 -1.32
C PRO A 32 12.71 10.33 -1.16
N ALA A 33 12.41 11.35 -0.35
CA ALA A 33 11.05 11.86 -0.19
C ALA A 33 10.47 12.37 -1.52
N GLY A 34 9.18 12.11 -1.73
CA GLY A 34 8.42 12.67 -2.84
C GLY A 34 8.82 12.14 -4.22
N GLN A 35 9.58 11.05 -4.29
CA GLN A 35 9.95 10.42 -5.55
C GLN A 35 9.11 9.19 -5.86
N MET A 36 8.84 9.01 -7.15
CA MET A 36 8.33 7.75 -7.69
C MET A 36 9.51 6.90 -8.14
N VAL A 37 9.60 5.68 -7.62
CA VAL A 37 10.67 4.74 -7.96
C VAL A 37 10.07 3.47 -8.54
N GLY A 38 10.52 3.07 -9.72
CA GLY A 38 10.15 1.82 -10.37
C GLY A 38 11.17 0.71 -10.09
N ILE A 39 10.69 -0.46 -9.67
CA ILE A 39 11.50 -1.67 -9.52
C ILE A 39 11.14 -2.60 -10.68
N ILE A 40 12.10 -2.80 -11.58
CA ILE A 40 11.91 -3.61 -12.79
C ILE A 40 12.70 -4.92 -12.64
N GLY A 41 12.09 -6.01 -13.09
CA GLY A 41 12.71 -7.34 -13.09
C GLY A 41 11.77 -8.40 -13.67
N ARG A 42 12.32 -9.55 -14.00
CA ARG A 42 11.53 -10.69 -14.51
C ARG A 42 10.52 -11.17 -13.47
N SER A 43 9.47 -11.87 -13.92
CA SER A 43 8.57 -12.59 -13.02
C SER A 43 9.38 -13.53 -12.11
N GLY A 44 9.05 -13.58 -10.81
CA GLY A 44 9.80 -14.37 -9.83
C GLY A 44 11.11 -13.73 -9.32
N ALA A 45 11.47 -12.52 -9.74
CA ALA A 45 12.70 -11.83 -9.28
C ALA A 45 12.63 -11.30 -7.83
N GLY A 46 11.57 -11.59 -7.07
CA GLY A 46 11.44 -11.16 -5.68
C GLY A 46 10.82 -9.77 -5.48
N LYS A 47 10.33 -9.10 -6.54
CA LYS A 47 9.73 -7.75 -6.45
C LYS A 47 8.58 -7.69 -5.46
N SER A 48 7.59 -8.56 -5.61
CA SER A 48 6.43 -8.64 -4.70
C SER A 48 6.85 -8.98 -3.27
N THR A 49 7.86 -9.84 -3.11
CA THR A 49 8.43 -10.18 -1.81
C THR A 49 9.07 -8.94 -1.17
N LEU A 50 9.84 -8.16 -1.93
CA LEU A 50 10.46 -6.92 -1.44
C LEU A 50 9.40 -5.91 -0.96
N LEU A 51 8.33 -5.68 -1.72
CA LEU A 51 7.24 -4.79 -1.31
C LEU A 51 6.56 -5.27 -0.03
N ARG A 52 6.35 -6.59 0.12
CA ARG A 52 5.78 -7.18 1.33
C ARG A 52 6.71 -7.11 2.54
N LEU A 53 8.02 -7.12 2.35
CA LEU A 53 9.01 -6.86 3.41
C LEU A 53 8.95 -5.40 3.86
N ILE A 54 8.86 -4.45 2.94
CA ILE A 54 8.75 -3.02 3.27
C ILE A 54 7.49 -2.75 4.08
N ASN A 55 6.34 -3.28 3.66
CA ASN A 55 5.08 -3.17 4.42
C ASN A 55 5.05 -4.04 5.69
N ARG A 56 6.06 -4.89 5.93
CA ARG A 56 6.09 -5.83 7.05
C ARG A 56 4.91 -6.82 7.05
N LEU A 57 4.37 -7.15 5.87
CA LEU A 57 3.52 -8.35 5.70
C LEU A 57 4.34 -9.63 5.76
N LEU A 58 5.63 -9.55 5.42
CA LEU A 58 6.64 -10.58 5.63
C LEU A 58 7.76 -10.01 6.49
N ASP A 59 8.30 -10.83 7.38
CA ASP A 59 9.50 -10.49 8.14
C ASP A 59 10.74 -10.85 7.32
N PRO A 60 11.77 -9.99 7.29
CA PRO A 60 13.05 -10.33 6.67
C PRO A 60 13.76 -11.44 7.45
N THR A 61 14.60 -12.19 6.76
CA THR A 61 15.50 -13.17 7.39
C THR A 61 16.67 -12.44 8.04
N SER A 62 17.18 -11.39 7.38
CA SER A 62 18.23 -10.50 7.90
C SER A 62 18.15 -9.13 7.22
N GLY A 63 18.97 -8.19 7.68
CA GLY A 63 18.97 -6.81 7.24
C GLY A 63 17.98 -5.94 7.99
N SER A 64 17.92 -4.67 7.63
CA SER A 64 17.06 -3.70 8.30
C SER A 64 16.34 -2.77 7.33
N ILE A 65 15.22 -2.22 7.80
CA ILE A 65 14.42 -1.23 7.08
C ILE A 65 14.24 -0.05 8.03
N THR A 66 14.56 1.16 7.57
CA THR A 66 14.29 2.40 8.30
C THR A 66 13.40 3.33 7.48
N PHE A 67 12.51 4.04 8.15
CA PHE A 67 11.66 5.06 7.56
C PHE A 67 11.69 6.31 8.44
N ASP A 68 12.06 7.46 7.88
CA ASP A 68 12.28 8.71 8.63
C ASP A 68 13.15 8.51 9.88
N GLY A 69 14.23 7.72 9.75
CA GLY A 69 15.14 7.39 10.85
C GLY A 69 14.60 6.38 11.87
N THR A 70 13.34 5.97 11.75
CA THR A 70 12.76 4.95 12.64
C THR A 70 13.01 3.55 12.07
N GLU A 71 13.53 2.65 12.89
CA GLU A 71 13.70 1.25 12.51
C GLU A 71 12.34 0.54 12.43
N ILE A 72 12.02 0.04 11.24
CA ILE A 72 10.75 -0.62 10.94
C ILE A 72 10.81 -2.13 11.22
N THR A 73 11.98 -2.72 11.06
CA THR A 73 12.19 -4.19 11.16
C THR A 73 11.87 -4.73 12.54
N SER A 74 12.15 -3.95 13.58
CA SER A 74 11.94 -4.32 14.98
C SER A 74 10.52 -4.04 15.49
N LEU A 75 9.68 -3.32 14.75
CA LEU A 75 8.33 -2.95 15.20
C LEU A 75 7.46 -4.18 15.48
N ARG A 76 6.65 -4.09 16.55
CA ARG A 76 5.69 -5.12 16.97
C ARG A 76 4.39 -4.47 17.44
N GLY A 77 3.32 -5.25 17.54
CA GLY A 77 2.05 -4.84 18.12
C GLY A 77 1.50 -3.55 17.52
N ARG A 78 1.15 -2.59 18.36
CA ARG A 78 0.53 -1.32 17.95
C ARG A 78 1.43 -0.50 17.01
N ALA A 79 2.74 -0.48 17.25
CA ALA A 79 3.68 0.25 16.39
C ALA A 79 3.75 -0.35 14.98
N LEU A 80 3.72 -1.67 14.85
CA LEU A 80 3.65 -2.34 13.55
C LEU A 80 2.33 -2.05 12.83
N HIS A 81 1.21 -2.03 13.54
CA HIS A 81 -0.08 -1.63 12.96
C HIS A 81 -0.06 -0.18 12.46
N ALA A 82 0.54 0.74 13.24
CA ALA A 82 0.69 2.14 12.83
C ALA A 82 1.58 2.27 11.58
N TRP A 83 2.66 1.48 11.48
CA TRP A 83 3.49 1.42 10.27
C TRP A 83 2.69 0.95 9.05
N ARG A 84 1.96 -0.15 9.16
CA ARG A 84 1.13 -0.68 8.08
C ARG A 84 0.04 0.29 7.64
N ALA A 85 -0.49 1.10 8.56
CA ALA A 85 -1.42 2.18 8.23
C ALA A 85 -0.77 3.31 7.41
N LYS A 86 0.54 3.57 7.59
CA LYS A 86 1.31 4.51 6.77
C LYS A 86 1.67 3.97 5.38
N CYS A 87 1.63 2.64 5.19
CA CYS A 87 1.94 1.97 3.93
C CYS A 87 0.65 1.60 3.20
N ALA A 88 0.25 2.36 2.20
CA ALA A 88 -0.80 1.89 1.30
C ALA A 88 -0.22 0.88 0.33
N MET A 89 -0.90 -0.26 0.15
CA MET A 89 -0.49 -1.31 -0.78
C MET A 89 -1.55 -1.52 -1.87
N ILE A 90 -1.11 -1.44 -3.11
CA ILE A 90 -1.92 -1.76 -4.28
C ILE A 90 -1.43 -3.11 -4.79
N PHE A 91 -2.25 -4.14 -4.63
CA PHE A 91 -1.94 -5.50 -5.05
C PHE A 91 -2.29 -5.71 -6.53
N GLN A 92 -1.61 -6.64 -7.18
CA GLN A 92 -1.88 -7.03 -8.57
C GLN A 92 -3.35 -7.43 -8.80
N GLN A 93 -3.98 -8.11 -7.84
CA GLN A 93 -5.40 -8.51 -7.90
C GLN A 93 -6.35 -7.46 -7.32
N PHE A 94 -5.88 -6.25 -7.01
CA PHE A 94 -6.60 -5.11 -6.42
C PHE A 94 -7.28 -5.39 -5.07
N ASN A 95 -7.67 -6.61 -4.77
CA ASN A 95 -8.32 -7.05 -3.52
C ASN A 95 -9.52 -6.16 -3.11
N LEU A 96 -10.35 -5.80 -4.09
CA LEU A 96 -11.63 -5.16 -3.83
C LEU A 96 -12.61 -6.19 -3.30
N VAL A 97 -13.54 -5.75 -2.45
CA VAL A 97 -14.65 -6.59 -2.00
C VAL A 97 -15.72 -6.60 -3.09
N PRO A 98 -15.93 -7.70 -3.82
CA PRO A 98 -16.69 -7.71 -5.08
C PRO A 98 -18.13 -7.23 -4.94
N ARG A 99 -18.79 -7.63 -3.83
CA ARG A 99 -20.20 -7.35 -3.57
C ARG A 99 -20.50 -5.97 -2.98
N LEU A 100 -19.46 -5.23 -2.57
CA LEU A 100 -19.61 -3.88 -2.07
C LEU A 100 -19.55 -2.87 -3.21
N ASP A 101 -20.19 -1.73 -3.03
CA ASP A 101 -20.08 -0.63 -3.96
C ASP A 101 -18.68 0.02 -3.92
N VAL A 102 -18.39 0.82 -4.94
CA VAL A 102 -17.10 1.47 -5.13
C VAL A 102 -16.75 2.39 -3.98
N ILE A 103 -17.69 3.24 -3.53
CA ILE A 103 -17.41 4.20 -2.45
C ILE A 103 -17.12 3.47 -1.13
N THR A 104 -17.81 2.36 -0.84
CA THR A 104 -17.55 1.54 0.34
C THR A 104 -16.17 0.87 0.24
N ASN A 105 -15.79 0.35 -0.93
CA ASN A 105 -14.45 -0.18 -1.15
C ASN A 105 -13.35 0.87 -0.88
N VAL A 106 -13.56 2.11 -1.29
CA VAL A 106 -12.62 3.22 -1.03
C VAL A 106 -12.58 3.56 0.46
N LEU A 107 -13.74 3.62 1.12
CA LEU A 107 -13.86 3.91 2.56
C LEU A 107 -13.18 2.84 3.45
N ILE A 108 -13.04 1.61 2.99
CA ILE A 108 -12.28 0.56 3.69
C ILE A 108 -10.83 1.00 3.94
N GLY A 109 -10.24 1.85 3.09
CA GLY A 109 -8.93 2.44 3.33
C GLY A 109 -8.81 3.23 4.65
N ARG A 110 -9.93 3.71 5.21
CA ARG A 110 -9.96 4.44 6.49
C ARG A 110 -10.02 3.55 7.73
N ILE A 111 -10.24 2.26 7.59
CA ILE A 111 -10.42 1.34 8.74
C ILE A 111 -9.21 1.38 9.68
N ASN A 112 -8.01 1.50 9.15
CA ASN A 112 -6.77 1.52 9.95
C ASN A 112 -6.65 2.75 10.86
N HIS A 113 -7.44 3.80 10.64
CA HIS A 113 -7.47 5.01 11.46
C HIS A 113 -8.47 4.92 12.64
N ARG A 114 -9.11 3.76 12.83
CA ARG A 114 -10.16 3.59 13.83
C ARG A 114 -9.78 2.59 14.91
N PRO A 115 -10.18 2.83 16.18
CA PRO A 115 -10.18 1.78 17.18
C PRO A 115 -11.18 0.69 16.78
N THR A 116 -10.82 -0.56 17.03
CA THR A 116 -11.63 -1.75 16.76
C THR A 116 -13.02 -1.63 17.40
N LEU A 117 -14.05 -1.37 16.59
CA LEU A 117 -15.45 -1.41 17.02
C LEU A 117 -16.27 -2.29 16.07
N PRO A 118 -17.16 -3.13 16.59
CA PRO A 118 -18.05 -3.94 15.76
C PRO A 118 -19.09 -3.04 15.08
N GLY A 119 -19.23 -3.16 13.76
CA GLY A 119 -20.27 -2.48 13.00
C GLY A 119 -19.74 -1.61 11.85
N ILE A 120 -19.06 -2.22 10.90
CA ILE A 120 -18.35 -1.56 9.79
C ILE A 120 -19.26 -0.67 8.91
N PHE A 121 -20.55 -0.96 8.80
CA PHE A 121 -21.40 -0.35 7.77
C PHE A 121 -22.11 0.97 8.15
N LYS A 122 -22.14 1.38 9.44
CA LYS A 122 -22.85 2.59 9.87
C LYS A 122 -21.94 3.77 10.29
N MET A 123 -20.63 3.70 10.09
CA MET A 123 -19.71 4.48 10.91
C MET A 123 -18.73 5.40 10.16
N PHE A 124 -18.85 5.58 8.86
CA PHE A 124 -17.99 6.56 8.19
C PHE A 124 -18.53 7.97 8.40
N THR A 125 -17.70 8.85 8.94
CA THR A 125 -18.04 10.26 9.15
C THR A 125 -18.26 10.98 7.82
N PRO A 126 -19.00 12.11 7.82
CA PRO A 126 -19.12 12.94 6.61
C PRO A 126 -17.77 13.35 6.02
N ALA A 127 -16.77 13.63 6.86
CA ALA A 127 -15.41 13.97 6.42
C ALA A 127 -14.72 12.79 5.70
N GLU A 128 -14.83 11.57 6.21
CA GLU A 128 -14.28 10.39 5.53
C GLU A 128 -14.98 10.10 4.20
N ARG A 129 -16.30 10.29 4.14
CA ARG A 129 -17.06 10.18 2.89
C ARG A 129 -16.61 11.23 1.86
N ALA A 130 -16.38 12.48 2.31
CA ALA A 130 -15.84 13.52 1.45
C ALA A 130 -14.46 13.16 0.89
N LEU A 131 -13.56 12.60 1.70
CA LEU A 131 -12.25 12.11 1.24
C LEU A 131 -12.39 11.01 0.18
N ALA A 132 -13.30 10.06 0.37
CA ALA A 132 -13.54 9.01 -0.62
C ALA A 132 -14.10 9.56 -1.94
N VAL A 133 -15.03 10.50 -1.86
CA VAL A 133 -15.59 11.19 -3.04
C VAL A 133 -14.50 11.97 -3.79
N MET A 134 -13.67 12.75 -3.07
CA MET A 134 -12.54 13.47 -3.66
C MET A 134 -11.51 12.54 -4.32
N ALA A 135 -11.23 11.38 -3.72
CA ALA A 135 -10.32 10.40 -4.28
C ALA A 135 -10.89 9.78 -5.57
N LEU A 136 -12.20 9.50 -5.60
CA LEU A 136 -12.88 9.00 -6.80
C LEU A 136 -12.95 10.06 -7.90
N ASP A 137 -13.18 11.32 -7.55
CA ASP A 137 -13.22 12.44 -8.50
C ASP A 137 -11.87 12.60 -9.22
N ARG A 138 -10.77 12.57 -8.47
CA ARG A 138 -9.41 12.64 -9.03
C ARG A 138 -9.08 11.54 -10.05
N LEU A 139 -9.81 10.45 -10.02
CA LEU A 139 -9.59 9.27 -10.85
C LEU A 139 -10.73 9.06 -11.87
N ASP A 140 -11.62 10.05 -12.05
CA ASP A 140 -12.77 10.00 -12.96
C ASP A 140 -13.69 8.80 -12.67
N MET A 141 -13.91 8.47 -11.40
CA MET A 141 -14.69 7.31 -10.95
C MET A 141 -15.94 7.65 -10.14
N ILE A 142 -16.31 8.93 -10.05
CA ILE A 142 -17.49 9.38 -9.29
C ILE A 142 -18.79 8.74 -9.79
N GLN A 143 -18.95 8.64 -11.10
CA GLN A 143 -20.13 8.07 -11.74
C GLN A 143 -20.36 6.60 -11.35
N GLN A 144 -19.31 5.88 -11.03
CA GLN A 144 -19.33 4.47 -10.63
C GLN A 144 -19.46 4.30 -9.11
N GLY A 145 -19.53 5.37 -8.34
CA GLY A 145 -19.46 5.36 -6.87
C GLY A 145 -20.42 4.37 -6.19
N LEU A 146 -21.63 4.22 -6.74
CA LEU A 146 -22.67 3.32 -6.23
C LEU A 146 -22.73 1.97 -6.95
N GLN A 147 -21.89 1.73 -7.96
CA GLN A 147 -21.81 0.44 -8.64
C GLN A 147 -21.04 -0.57 -7.78
N ARG A 148 -21.38 -1.85 -7.93
CA ARG A 148 -20.63 -2.94 -7.29
C ARG A 148 -19.28 -3.10 -7.94
N ALA A 149 -18.26 -3.42 -7.14
CA ALA A 149 -16.90 -3.58 -7.62
C ALA A 149 -16.73 -4.73 -8.65
N ASP A 150 -17.56 -5.78 -8.55
CA ASP A 150 -17.52 -6.92 -9.49
C ASP A 150 -18.10 -6.59 -10.89
N THR A 151 -18.77 -5.46 -11.04
CA THR A 151 -19.29 -5.01 -12.35
C THR A 151 -18.33 -4.12 -13.13
N LEU A 152 -17.20 -3.76 -12.52
CA LEU A 152 -16.21 -2.85 -13.09
C LEU A 152 -15.25 -3.57 -14.03
N SER A 153 -14.78 -2.85 -15.08
CA SER A 153 -13.63 -3.30 -15.88
C SER A 153 -12.34 -3.36 -15.02
N GLY A 154 -11.33 -4.10 -15.50
CA GLY A 154 -10.04 -4.19 -14.79
C GLY A 154 -9.40 -2.83 -14.55
N GLY A 155 -9.41 -1.93 -15.56
CA GLY A 155 -8.90 -0.57 -15.41
C GLY A 155 -9.68 0.27 -14.38
N GLN A 156 -11.00 0.10 -14.31
CA GLN A 156 -11.83 0.74 -13.31
C GLN A 156 -11.55 0.19 -11.91
N GLN A 157 -11.41 -1.12 -11.76
CA GLN A 157 -11.01 -1.75 -10.48
C GLN A 157 -9.65 -1.24 -10.00
N GLN A 158 -8.70 -1.07 -10.91
CA GLN A 158 -7.39 -0.48 -10.61
C GLN A 158 -7.53 0.94 -10.07
N ARG A 159 -8.32 1.80 -10.71
CA ARG A 159 -8.57 3.18 -10.24
C ARG A 159 -9.22 3.19 -8.85
N VAL A 160 -10.17 2.30 -8.58
CA VAL A 160 -10.78 2.16 -7.25
C VAL A 160 -9.76 1.73 -6.21
N ALA A 161 -8.85 0.81 -6.54
CA ALA A 161 -7.76 0.41 -5.64
C ALA A 161 -6.80 1.56 -5.33
N ILE A 162 -6.50 2.40 -6.32
CA ILE A 162 -5.70 3.62 -6.13
C ILE A 162 -6.46 4.62 -5.25
N ALA A 163 -7.75 4.86 -5.49
CA ALA A 163 -8.58 5.74 -4.66
C ALA A 163 -8.59 5.28 -3.20
N ARG A 164 -8.74 3.97 -2.95
CA ARG A 164 -8.65 3.36 -1.61
C ARG A 164 -7.30 3.62 -0.95
N ALA A 165 -6.21 3.47 -1.70
CA ALA A 165 -4.86 3.75 -1.21
C ALA A 165 -4.68 5.21 -0.83
N LEU A 166 -5.14 6.15 -1.67
CA LEU A 166 -5.06 7.59 -1.41
C LEU A 166 -5.89 8.00 -0.19
N THR A 167 -7.07 7.41 -0.03
CA THR A 167 -7.98 7.68 1.12
C THR A 167 -7.37 7.23 2.45
N GLN A 168 -6.40 6.33 2.43
CA GLN A 168 -5.61 5.93 3.60
C GLN A 168 -4.70 7.07 4.11
N GLU A 169 -4.45 8.13 3.31
CA GLU A 169 -3.48 9.20 3.57
C GLU A 169 -2.08 8.65 3.91
N PRO A 170 -1.51 7.83 3.02
CA PRO A 170 -0.29 7.10 3.31
C PRO A 170 0.96 7.98 3.28
N GLY A 171 1.97 7.60 4.07
CA GLY A 171 3.33 8.14 3.95
C GLY A 171 4.10 7.52 2.80
N ILE A 172 3.73 6.31 2.38
CA ILE A 172 4.32 5.59 1.25
C ILE A 172 3.26 4.74 0.54
N VAL A 173 3.30 4.73 -0.78
CA VAL A 173 2.46 3.85 -1.61
C VAL A 173 3.36 2.80 -2.27
N LEU A 174 3.02 1.54 -2.06
CA LEU A 174 3.68 0.38 -2.64
C LEU A 174 2.73 -0.27 -3.65
N ALA A 175 3.14 -0.36 -4.91
CA ALA A 175 2.32 -0.94 -5.96
C ALA A 175 3.01 -2.15 -6.59
N ASP A 176 2.32 -3.29 -6.60
CA ASP A 176 2.80 -4.56 -7.14
C ASP A 176 2.13 -4.79 -8.50
N GLU A 177 2.89 -4.55 -9.59
CA GLU A 177 2.44 -4.66 -10.99
C GLU A 177 1.03 -4.04 -11.24
N PRO A 178 0.83 -2.75 -10.95
CA PRO A 178 -0.49 -2.14 -11.00
C PRO A 178 -1.03 -1.95 -12.42
N ILE A 179 -0.21 -2.19 -13.44
CA ILE A 179 -0.58 -2.01 -14.84
C ILE A 179 -0.80 -3.38 -15.44
N ALA A 180 -2.07 -3.73 -15.68
CA ALA A 180 -2.42 -4.80 -16.60
C ALA A 180 -2.08 -4.31 -18.02
N SER A 181 -1.19 -5.00 -18.68
CA SER A 181 -0.91 -4.84 -20.11
C SER A 181 -2.14 -5.13 -20.96
#